data_20cbabbc1ce464afafe7c187460ea5b7
#
_entry.id   20cbabbc1ce464afafe7c187460ea5b7
#
_cell.length_a   1.000
_cell.length_b   1.000
_cell.length_c   1.000
_cell.angle_alpha   90.00
_cell.angle_beta   90.00
_cell.angle_gamma   90.00
#
_symmetry.space_group_name_H-M   'P 1'
#
loop_
_entity.id
_entity.type
_entity.pdbx_description
1 polymer ?
#
loop_
_entity_poly.entity_id
_entity_poly.type
_entity_poly.pdbx_seq_one_letter_code
_entity_poly.pdbx_strand_id
1 'polypeptide(L)'
;MARQPNDEEKKVAIDKKSGSLAYNRLDMQLSQTLHMAIELYDNLNYLLVPDHDDDITLFDDDTNPEVVSYYQMKTNEESISIDTAISEDWLAKLYEQLSNPKWLIDELGLITNCPLKLKVPYIDKNGKNRKKEKIYTVDKTPFLNFDPAVVKKIKEDIAKKKGISVEEVDLSKFVHMRTTLSIAKHREIVQQEMNDFLKEKYPSITVEMAKTIFSTMMDLLARRQGCERLNEDAPFIEVKKKKGISKADFSRVITDSMLVSIPRFDEIERVMEYSDDEKYKASYEYTRIMQDLSGKSESFRKLLYCLKDACEKNVRKSEETIRDYCNRLADRVTEKNILYNKTYVSVLICCVLINGWE
;
A
#
# COMPACT_ATOMS: atom_id res chain seq x y z
N MET A 1 -25.33 42.08 -19.50
CA MET A 1 -25.87 41.30 -18.35
C MET A 1 -25.76 39.83 -18.68
N ALA A 2 -24.90 39.10 -18.03
CA ALA A 2 -24.80 37.65 -18.23
C ALA A 2 -26.03 36.98 -17.60
N ARG A 3 -26.70 36.12 -18.37
CA ARG A 3 -27.89 35.36 -17.96
C ARG A 3 -27.48 34.40 -16.83
N GLN A 4 -28.13 34.48 -15.69
CA GLN A 4 -27.92 33.48 -14.63
C GLN A 4 -28.49 32.14 -15.14
N PRO A 5 -27.74 31.02 -14.98
CA PRO A 5 -28.24 29.71 -15.39
C PRO A 5 -29.48 29.34 -14.56
N ASN A 6 -30.45 28.70 -15.18
CA ASN A 6 -31.65 28.23 -14.50
C ASN A 6 -31.33 27.01 -13.62
N ASP A 7 -32.25 26.56 -12.76
CA ASP A 7 -32.01 25.47 -11.80
C ASP A 7 -31.77 24.11 -12.48
N GLU A 8 -32.25 23.92 -13.73
CA GLU A 8 -31.97 22.70 -14.53
C GLU A 8 -30.56 22.73 -15.10
N GLU A 9 -30.05 23.87 -15.57
CA GLU A 9 -28.65 24.02 -15.99
C GLU A 9 -27.67 23.83 -14.84
N LYS A 10 -28.03 24.23 -13.62
CA LYS A 10 -27.26 23.97 -12.39
C LYS A 10 -27.23 22.48 -12.02
N LYS A 11 -28.37 21.76 -12.13
CA LYS A 11 -28.43 20.32 -11.91
C LYS A 11 -27.56 19.54 -12.89
N VAL A 12 -27.63 19.85 -14.18
CA VAL A 12 -26.80 19.21 -15.22
C VAL A 12 -25.29 19.46 -14.98
N ALA A 13 -24.92 20.64 -14.46
CA ALA A 13 -23.53 20.93 -14.09
C ALA A 13 -23.05 20.14 -12.86
N ILE A 14 -23.94 19.88 -11.91
CA ILE A 14 -23.65 19.07 -10.72
C ILE A 14 -23.47 17.59 -11.12
N ASP A 15 -24.34 17.04 -11.95
CA ASP A 15 -24.26 15.64 -12.40
C ASP A 15 -23.00 15.36 -13.24
N LYS A 16 -22.53 16.33 -14.04
CA LYS A 16 -21.27 16.19 -14.79
C LYS A 16 -20.02 16.17 -13.90
N LYS A 17 -20.07 16.73 -12.69
CA LYS A 17 -18.97 16.70 -11.73
C LYS A 17 -18.99 15.45 -10.84
N SER A 18 -20.10 14.77 -10.66
CA SER A 18 -20.24 13.63 -9.75
C SER A 18 -19.34 12.45 -10.13
N GLY A 19 -19.26 12.11 -11.41
CA GLY A 19 -18.42 11.02 -11.90
C GLY A 19 -16.92 11.27 -11.70
N SER A 20 -16.42 12.48 -11.97
CA SER A 20 -15.02 12.83 -11.77
C SER A 20 -14.64 12.90 -10.29
N LEU A 21 -15.55 13.34 -9.42
CA LEU A 21 -15.34 13.36 -7.98
C LEU A 21 -15.27 11.94 -7.41
N ALA A 22 -16.16 11.04 -7.85
CA ALA A 22 -16.14 9.64 -7.43
C ALA A 22 -14.85 8.96 -7.88
N TYR A 23 -14.43 9.16 -9.13
CA TYR A 23 -13.17 8.63 -9.65
C TYR A 23 -11.95 9.11 -8.84
N ASN A 24 -11.85 10.42 -8.57
CA ASN A 24 -10.75 10.98 -7.79
C ASN A 24 -10.70 10.43 -6.35
N ARG A 25 -11.85 10.16 -5.74
CA ARG A 25 -11.91 9.55 -4.41
C ARG A 25 -11.40 8.11 -4.41
N LEU A 26 -11.83 7.30 -5.37
CA LEU A 26 -11.34 5.94 -5.55
C LEU A 26 -9.82 5.92 -5.82
N ASP A 27 -9.33 6.82 -6.68
CA ASP A 27 -7.92 6.95 -6.98
C ASP A 27 -7.09 7.38 -5.76
N MET A 28 -7.65 8.24 -4.91
CA MET A 28 -7.01 8.63 -3.65
C MET A 28 -6.98 7.49 -2.63
N GLN A 29 -7.97 6.61 -2.59
CA GLN A 29 -7.95 5.39 -1.78
C GLN A 29 -6.83 4.45 -2.20
N LEU A 30 -6.56 4.31 -3.51
CA LEU A 30 -5.42 3.55 -4.02
C LEU A 30 -4.09 4.14 -3.56
N SER A 31 -3.95 5.45 -3.64
CA SER A 31 -2.75 6.14 -3.16
C SER A 31 -2.57 5.97 -1.65
N GLN A 32 -3.66 6.03 -0.87
CA GLN A 32 -3.62 5.77 0.57
C GLN A 32 -3.24 4.32 0.87
N THR A 33 -3.75 3.35 0.11
CA THR A 33 -3.37 1.94 0.27
C THR A 33 -1.88 1.72 0.00
N LEU A 34 -1.33 2.39 -1.03
CA LEU A 34 0.11 2.33 -1.31
C LEU A 34 0.94 3.02 -0.23
N HIS A 35 0.52 4.19 0.25
CA HIS A 35 1.13 4.89 1.37
C HIS A 35 1.25 3.96 2.60
N MET A 36 0.15 3.33 3.01
CA MET A 36 0.15 2.36 4.11
C MET A 36 1.05 1.16 3.85
N ALA A 37 1.09 0.65 2.61
CA ALA A 37 1.96 -0.46 2.24
C ALA A 37 3.45 -0.12 2.41
N ILE A 38 3.85 1.11 2.09
CA ILE A 38 5.21 1.63 2.29
C ILE A 38 5.52 1.74 3.79
N GLU A 39 4.65 2.37 4.58
CA GLU A 39 4.84 2.56 6.01
C GLU A 39 4.94 1.23 6.79
N LEU A 40 4.15 0.23 6.39
CA LEU A 40 4.10 -1.07 7.06
C LEU A 40 5.18 -2.04 6.60
N TYR A 41 5.90 -1.74 5.51
CA TYR A 41 6.78 -2.69 4.83
C TYR A 41 7.81 -3.35 5.73
N ASP A 42 8.44 -2.61 6.62
CA ASP A 42 9.49 -3.15 7.49
C ASP A 42 8.95 -3.84 8.75
N ASN A 43 7.75 -3.46 9.18
CA ASN A 43 7.23 -3.79 10.50
C ASN A 43 6.18 -4.91 10.51
N LEU A 44 5.55 -5.20 9.37
CA LEU A 44 4.40 -6.09 9.32
C LEU A 44 4.41 -6.97 8.07
N ASN A 45 3.97 -8.22 8.20
CA ASN A 45 3.69 -9.11 7.06
C ASN A 45 2.22 -8.92 6.63
N TYR A 46 1.86 -7.72 6.23
CA TYR A 46 0.50 -7.28 5.99
C TYR A 46 -0.17 -7.91 4.76
N LEU A 47 -1.51 -7.91 4.81
CA LEU A 47 -2.38 -7.96 3.64
C LEU A 47 -3.31 -6.75 3.66
N LEU A 48 -3.16 -5.85 2.70
CA LEU A 48 -4.07 -4.72 2.46
C LEU A 48 -5.11 -5.10 1.42
N VAL A 49 -6.38 -4.82 1.70
CA VAL A 49 -7.49 -5.13 0.80
C VAL A 49 -8.30 -3.86 0.57
N PRO A 50 -8.14 -3.22 -0.60
CA PRO A 50 -8.92 -2.03 -0.95
C PRO A 50 -10.36 -2.40 -1.33
N ASP A 51 -11.32 -1.56 -0.90
CA ASP A 51 -12.74 -1.63 -1.29
C ASP A 51 -13.34 -3.04 -1.12
N HIS A 52 -13.29 -3.57 0.10
CA HIS A 52 -13.86 -4.87 0.45
C HIS A 52 -14.90 -4.74 1.56
N ASP A 53 -14.51 -4.85 2.83
CA ASP A 53 -15.44 -4.67 3.96
C ASP A 53 -15.60 -3.19 4.32
N ASP A 54 -14.59 -2.37 4.02
CA ASP A 54 -14.59 -0.91 4.10
C ASP A 54 -13.64 -0.35 3.01
N ASP A 55 -13.37 0.95 3.00
CA ASP A 55 -12.51 1.59 1.99
C ASP A 55 -11.11 0.96 1.95
N ILE A 56 -10.53 0.57 3.11
CA ILE A 56 -9.28 -0.20 3.23
C ILE A 56 -9.40 -1.16 4.42
N THR A 57 -9.15 -2.43 4.19
CA THR A 57 -9.02 -3.46 5.23
C THR A 57 -7.55 -3.86 5.36
N LEU A 58 -7.02 -3.90 6.58
CA LEU A 58 -5.65 -4.32 6.89
C LEU A 58 -5.68 -5.56 7.76
N PHE A 59 -5.11 -6.65 7.29
CA PHE A 59 -4.81 -7.83 8.10
C PHE A 59 -3.34 -7.81 8.52
N ASP A 60 -3.06 -8.24 9.74
CA ASP A 60 -1.74 -8.29 10.36
C ASP A 60 -0.79 -9.32 9.72
N ASP A 61 -1.35 -10.34 9.08
CA ASP A 61 -0.58 -11.36 8.34
C ASP A 61 -1.29 -11.75 7.04
N ASP A 62 -0.53 -12.05 6.01
CA ASP A 62 -1.03 -12.39 4.69
C ASP A 62 -1.35 -13.88 4.52
N THR A 63 -1.01 -14.71 5.50
CA THR A 63 -1.16 -16.17 5.46
C THR A 63 -2.07 -16.68 6.55
N ASN A 64 -1.88 -16.20 7.77
CA ASN A 64 -2.63 -16.63 8.94
C ASN A 64 -2.99 -15.43 9.82
N PRO A 65 -3.89 -14.55 9.36
CA PRO A 65 -4.25 -13.35 10.10
C PRO A 65 -5.00 -13.69 11.39
N GLU A 66 -4.64 -13.01 12.46
CA GLU A 66 -5.34 -13.05 13.74
C GLU A 66 -6.12 -11.76 14.00
N VAL A 67 -5.61 -10.65 13.45
CA VAL A 67 -6.09 -9.31 13.73
C VAL A 67 -6.42 -8.57 12.44
N VAL A 68 -7.49 -7.76 12.48
CA VAL A 68 -7.92 -6.92 11.37
C VAL A 68 -8.16 -5.50 11.80
N SER A 69 -7.85 -4.55 10.94
CA SER A 69 -8.22 -3.14 11.08
C SER A 69 -9.02 -2.69 9.85
N TYR A 70 -10.04 -1.86 10.09
CA TYR A 70 -10.90 -1.32 9.05
C TYR A 70 -10.75 0.19 9.00
N TYR A 71 -10.59 0.73 7.79
CA TYR A 71 -10.37 2.15 7.58
C TYR A 71 -11.37 2.70 6.59
N GLN A 72 -12.12 3.71 7.01
CA GLN A 72 -12.99 4.49 6.16
C GLN A 72 -12.31 5.82 5.82
N MET A 73 -12.17 6.13 4.53
CA MET A 73 -11.51 7.34 4.06
C MET A 73 -12.52 8.39 3.62
N LYS A 74 -12.37 9.59 4.13
CA LYS A 74 -13.19 10.75 3.77
C LYS A 74 -12.31 11.92 3.36
N THR A 75 -12.65 12.52 2.22
CA THR A 75 -11.85 13.59 1.61
C THR A 75 -12.66 14.87 1.47
N ASN A 76 -12.02 15.99 1.78
CA ASN A 76 -12.57 17.33 1.58
C ASN A 76 -11.42 18.31 1.28
N GLU A 77 -11.71 19.42 0.62
CA GLU A 77 -10.73 20.44 0.29
C GLU A 77 -10.31 21.28 1.51
N GLU A 78 -11.23 21.50 2.46
CA GLU A 78 -10.98 22.40 3.59
C GLU A 78 -10.92 21.68 4.93
N SER A 79 -12.01 21.07 5.36
CA SER A 79 -12.12 20.38 6.65
C SER A 79 -13.34 19.47 6.70
N ILE A 80 -13.29 18.47 7.57
CA ILE A 80 -14.39 17.57 7.87
C ILE A 80 -14.85 17.84 9.30
N SER A 81 -16.17 17.96 9.51
CA SER A 81 -16.70 18.09 10.87
C SER A 81 -17.16 16.74 11.40
N ILE A 82 -17.02 16.54 12.70
CA ILE A 82 -17.55 15.33 13.34
C ILE A 82 -19.08 15.27 13.23
N ASP A 83 -19.73 16.42 13.15
CA ASP A 83 -21.18 16.49 12.93
C ASP A 83 -21.55 15.89 11.56
N THR A 84 -20.72 16.11 10.55
CA THR A 84 -20.85 15.47 9.23
C THR A 84 -20.63 13.96 9.32
N ALA A 85 -19.58 13.51 10.02
CA ALA A 85 -19.30 12.09 10.21
C ALA A 85 -20.46 11.34 10.88
N ILE A 86 -21.16 12.02 11.82
CA ILE A 86 -22.36 11.53 12.49
C ILE A 86 -23.56 11.51 11.52
N SER A 87 -23.84 12.62 10.82
CA SER A 87 -25.03 12.75 9.97
C SER A 87 -24.99 11.87 8.72
N GLU A 88 -23.80 11.57 8.22
CA GLU A 88 -23.55 10.70 7.05
C GLU A 88 -23.32 9.22 7.42
N ASP A 89 -23.58 8.85 8.68
CA ASP A 89 -23.50 7.49 9.20
C ASP A 89 -22.10 6.84 9.17
N TRP A 90 -21.03 7.60 8.94
CA TRP A 90 -19.69 7.02 8.79
C TRP A 90 -19.25 6.23 10.03
N LEU A 91 -19.48 6.80 11.21
CA LEU A 91 -19.07 6.18 12.47
C LEU A 91 -19.94 4.97 12.83
N ALA A 92 -21.24 5.03 12.53
CA ALA A 92 -22.14 3.92 12.77
C ALA A 92 -21.86 2.73 11.84
N LYS A 93 -21.52 2.98 10.57
CA LYS A 93 -21.07 1.95 9.61
C LYS A 93 -19.76 1.32 10.07
N LEU A 94 -18.77 2.13 10.43
CA LEU A 94 -17.50 1.62 10.94
C LEU A 94 -17.69 0.81 12.23
N TYR A 95 -18.65 1.18 13.09
CA TYR A 95 -19.01 0.44 14.30
C TYR A 95 -19.60 -0.95 14.00
N GLU A 96 -20.23 -1.15 12.84
CA GLU A 96 -20.78 -2.46 12.42
C GLU A 96 -19.71 -3.53 12.33
N GLN A 97 -18.49 -3.13 12.01
CA GLN A 97 -17.36 -4.07 11.92
C GLN A 97 -17.07 -4.79 13.25
N LEU A 98 -17.42 -4.20 14.41
CA LEU A 98 -17.30 -4.86 15.71
C LEU A 98 -18.17 -6.13 15.84
N SER A 99 -19.16 -6.27 14.98
CA SER A 99 -20.02 -7.46 14.94
C SER A 99 -19.42 -8.61 14.14
N ASN A 100 -18.24 -8.43 13.53
CA ASN A 100 -17.58 -9.46 12.73
C ASN A 100 -16.88 -10.48 13.65
N PRO A 101 -17.40 -11.69 13.80
CA PRO A 101 -16.87 -12.67 14.76
C PRO A 101 -15.59 -13.39 14.25
N LYS A 102 -15.18 -13.14 13.01
CA LYS A 102 -14.08 -13.91 12.36
C LYS A 102 -12.70 -13.47 12.83
N TRP A 103 -12.54 -12.20 13.24
CA TRP A 103 -11.23 -11.60 13.49
C TRP A 103 -11.22 -10.76 14.77
N LEU A 104 -10.08 -10.69 15.44
CA LEU A 104 -9.86 -9.68 16.47
C LEU A 104 -9.68 -8.32 15.82
N ILE A 105 -10.50 -7.36 16.20
CA ILE A 105 -10.39 -6.00 15.65
C ILE A 105 -9.34 -5.22 16.44
N ASP A 106 -8.35 -4.69 15.73
CA ASP A 106 -7.35 -3.80 16.30
C ASP A 106 -7.80 -2.34 16.24
N GLU A 107 -8.09 -1.84 15.05
CA GLU A 107 -8.47 -0.45 14.83
C GLU A 107 -9.70 -0.31 13.92
N LEU A 108 -10.49 0.71 14.23
CA LEU A 108 -11.56 1.25 13.39
C LEU A 108 -11.20 2.71 13.06
N GLY A 109 -10.58 2.90 11.90
CA GLY A 109 -9.96 4.16 11.51
C GLY A 109 -10.84 5.04 10.63
N LEU A 110 -11.03 6.30 11.02
CA LEU A 110 -11.52 7.33 10.12
C LEU A 110 -10.31 8.10 9.55
N ILE A 111 -9.97 7.86 8.30
CA ILE A 111 -8.89 8.56 7.60
C ILE A 111 -9.44 9.82 6.95
N THR A 112 -8.79 10.97 7.18
CA THR A 112 -9.12 12.24 6.50
C THR A 112 -7.88 12.90 5.92
N ASN A 113 -8.02 13.54 4.75
CA ASN A 113 -6.95 14.32 4.13
C ASN A 113 -6.86 15.76 4.65
N CYS A 114 -7.80 16.16 5.47
CA CYS A 114 -7.94 17.51 5.98
C CYS A 114 -8.19 17.49 7.49
N PRO A 115 -8.02 18.62 8.19
CA PRO A 115 -8.26 18.71 9.62
C PRO A 115 -9.68 18.29 10.02
N LEU A 116 -9.81 17.53 11.11
CA LEU A 116 -11.11 17.19 11.70
C LEU A 116 -11.55 18.30 12.66
N LYS A 117 -12.73 18.86 12.43
CA LYS A 117 -13.33 19.91 13.25
C LYS A 117 -14.37 19.36 14.20
N LEU A 118 -14.28 19.76 15.46
CA LEU A 118 -15.22 19.41 16.51
C LEU A 118 -15.89 20.68 17.07
N LYS A 119 -17.22 20.67 17.18
CA LYS A 119 -17.98 21.72 17.87
C LYS A 119 -18.20 21.33 19.33
N VAL A 120 -17.39 21.87 20.22
CA VAL A 120 -17.42 21.59 21.64
C VAL A 120 -18.34 22.58 22.34
N PRO A 121 -19.37 22.12 23.07
CA PRO A 121 -20.24 23.02 23.84
C PRO A 121 -19.47 23.58 25.05
N TYR A 122 -19.70 24.84 25.35
CA TYR A 122 -19.21 25.49 26.57
C TYR A 122 -20.20 26.54 27.07
N ILE A 123 -20.11 26.87 28.34
CA ILE A 123 -20.90 27.97 28.96
C ILE A 123 -20.03 29.23 28.95
N ASP A 124 -20.50 30.29 28.32
CA ASP A 124 -19.79 31.58 28.31
C ASP A 124 -19.85 32.30 29.66
N LYS A 125 -19.08 33.39 29.80
CA LYS A 125 -19.01 34.18 31.04
C LYS A 125 -20.38 34.76 31.49
N ASN A 126 -21.36 34.77 30.59
CA ASN A 126 -22.72 35.26 30.84
C ASN A 126 -23.71 34.10 31.09
N GLY A 127 -23.25 32.89 31.33
CA GLY A 127 -24.09 31.71 31.57
C GLY A 127 -24.80 31.16 30.30
N LYS A 128 -24.45 31.62 29.09
CA LYS A 128 -25.10 31.16 27.85
C LYS A 128 -24.37 29.98 27.26
N ASN A 129 -25.13 28.98 26.82
CA ASN A 129 -24.59 27.85 26.04
C ASN A 129 -24.07 28.33 24.70
N ARG A 130 -22.80 28.08 24.45
CA ARG A 130 -22.07 28.38 23.21
C ARG A 130 -21.36 27.15 22.69
N LYS A 131 -20.93 27.21 21.44
CA LYS A 131 -20.05 26.16 20.84
C LYS A 131 -18.72 26.79 20.43
N LYS A 132 -17.63 26.15 20.79
CA LYS A 132 -16.27 26.51 20.34
C LYS A 132 -15.81 25.46 19.35
N GLU A 133 -15.23 25.89 18.24
CA GLU A 133 -14.60 24.98 17.29
C GLU A 133 -13.22 24.58 17.82
N LYS A 134 -12.95 23.28 17.80
CA LYS A 134 -11.67 22.67 18.11
C LYS A 134 -11.21 21.91 16.87
N ILE A 135 -9.96 22.11 16.46
CA ILE A 135 -9.39 21.54 15.26
C ILE A 135 -8.32 20.53 15.66
N TYR A 136 -8.41 19.33 15.15
CA TYR A 136 -7.42 18.27 15.34
C TYR A 136 -6.55 18.14 14.10
N THR A 137 -5.25 18.34 14.31
CA THR A 137 -4.22 18.31 13.24
C THR A 137 -3.18 17.22 13.45
N VAL A 138 -3.32 16.45 14.54
CA VAL A 138 -2.41 15.33 14.86
C VAL A 138 -2.68 14.17 13.92
N ASP A 139 -1.62 13.50 13.48
CA ASP A 139 -1.68 12.44 12.47
C ASP A 139 -2.55 11.25 12.93
N LYS A 140 -2.48 10.87 14.21
CA LYS A 140 -3.33 9.81 14.79
C LYS A 140 -3.86 10.21 16.15
N THR A 141 -5.18 10.16 16.33
CA THR A 141 -5.87 10.53 17.59
C THR A 141 -6.95 9.49 17.93
N PRO A 142 -6.81 8.74 19.03
CA PRO A 142 -7.90 7.90 19.54
C PRO A 142 -9.16 8.73 19.83
N PHE A 143 -10.34 8.23 19.50
CA PHE A 143 -11.59 8.98 19.70
C PHE A 143 -11.86 9.26 21.18
N LEU A 144 -11.41 8.39 22.08
CA LEU A 144 -11.51 8.62 23.52
C LEU A 144 -10.71 9.84 24.02
N ASN A 145 -9.76 10.33 23.22
CA ASN A 145 -8.98 11.54 23.50
C ASN A 145 -9.67 12.83 22.98
N PHE A 146 -10.84 12.70 22.34
CA PHE A 146 -11.64 13.87 22.00
C PHE A 146 -12.28 14.48 23.24
N ASP A 147 -12.87 15.67 23.07
CA ASP A 147 -13.60 16.31 24.15
C ASP A 147 -14.74 15.38 24.64
N PRO A 148 -14.92 15.19 25.97
CA PRO A 148 -15.93 14.28 26.52
C PRO A 148 -17.35 14.52 26.00
N ALA A 149 -17.72 15.78 25.74
CA ALA A 149 -19.03 16.10 25.18
C ALA A 149 -19.19 15.60 23.72
N VAL A 150 -18.10 15.58 22.97
CA VAL A 150 -18.07 15.03 21.59
C VAL A 150 -18.11 13.51 21.62
N VAL A 151 -17.31 12.88 22.49
CA VAL A 151 -17.33 11.42 22.70
C VAL A 151 -18.75 10.96 23.07
N LYS A 152 -19.39 11.65 24.03
CA LYS A 152 -20.77 11.38 24.42
C LYS A 152 -21.74 11.48 23.23
N LYS A 153 -21.63 12.54 22.42
CA LYS A 153 -22.47 12.73 21.23
C LYS A 153 -22.31 11.61 20.21
N ILE A 154 -21.07 11.16 19.98
CA ILE A 154 -20.78 10.03 19.06
C ILE A 154 -21.44 8.75 19.61
N LYS A 155 -21.28 8.47 20.91
CA LYS A 155 -21.89 7.29 21.55
C LYS A 155 -23.42 7.32 21.48
N GLU A 156 -24.04 8.47 21.75
CA GLU A 156 -25.50 8.64 21.65
C GLU A 156 -26.02 8.39 20.23
N ASP A 157 -25.30 8.84 19.20
CA ASP A 157 -25.69 8.60 17.81
C ASP A 157 -25.57 7.12 17.42
N ILE A 158 -24.44 6.49 17.73
CA ILE A 158 -24.22 5.05 17.46
C ILE A 158 -25.27 4.21 18.22
N ALA A 159 -25.48 4.49 19.51
CA ALA A 159 -26.46 3.78 20.33
C ALA A 159 -27.87 3.84 19.71
N LYS A 160 -28.29 5.04 19.30
CA LYS A 160 -29.58 5.26 18.63
C LYS A 160 -29.70 4.46 17.33
N LYS A 161 -28.67 4.45 16.50
CA LYS A 161 -28.69 3.75 15.19
C LYS A 161 -28.61 2.24 15.32
N LYS A 162 -27.93 1.75 16.36
CA LYS A 162 -27.79 0.31 16.63
C LYS A 162 -28.85 -0.27 17.56
N GLY A 163 -29.67 0.57 18.21
CA GLY A 163 -30.69 0.13 19.15
C GLY A 163 -30.10 -0.45 20.46
N ILE A 164 -28.93 0.01 20.87
CA ILE A 164 -28.24 -0.40 22.12
C ILE A 164 -28.18 0.77 23.11
N SER A 165 -27.78 0.49 24.35
CA SER A 165 -27.56 1.58 25.32
C SER A 165 -26.28 2.36 25.04
N VAL A 166 -26.20 3.61 25.52
CA VAL A 166 -25.01 4.48 25.32
C VAL A 166 -23.78 3.90 26.03
N GLU A 167 -23.99 3.22 27.14
CA GLU A 167 -22.98 2.54 27.95
C GLU A 167 -22.36 1.34 27.24
N GLU A 168 -23.12 0.66 26.38
CA GLU A 168 -22.66 -0.49 25.59
C GLU A 168 -21.78 -0.06 24.38
N VAL A 169 -21.82 1.23 24.01
CA VAL A 169 -21.00 1.70 22.88
C VAL A 169 -19.53 1.79 23.29
N ASP A 170 -18.72 0.90 22.72
CA ASP A 170 -17.26 0.90 22.91
C ASP A 170 -16.57 1.64 21.74
N LEU A 171 -15.83 2.70 22.06
CA LEU A 171 -15.01 3.45 21.11
C LEU A 171 -13.50 3.23 21.32
N SER A 172 -13.12 2.23 22.12
CA SER A 172 -11.70 1.99 22.44
C SER A 172 -10.84 1.69 21.21
N LYS A 173 -11.44 1.15 20.16
CA LYS A 173 -10.78 0.82 18.90
C LYS A 173 -10.84 1.94 17.86
N PHE A 174 -11.63 2.99 18.12
CA PHE A 174 -11.81 4.08 17.16
C PHE A 174 -10.63 5.05 17.16
N VAL A 175 -10.09 5.31 15.98
CA VAL A 175 -9.02 6.27 15.78
C VAL A 175 -9.35 7.20 14.61
N HIS A 176 -9.00 8.47 14.75
CA HIS A 176 -8.91 9.40 13.63
C HIS A 176 -7.47 9.41 13.13
N MET A 177 -7.28 9.28 11.84
CA MET A 177 -5.99 9.37 11.16
C MET A 177 -6.02 10.48 10.12
N ARG A 178 -5.03 11.36 10.16
CA ARG A 178 -4.87 12.39 9.14
C ARG A 178 -3.77 11.96 8.16
N THR A 179 -4.14 11.76 6.91
CA THR A 179 -3.15 11.48 5.86
C THR A 179 -2.48 12.76 5.36
N THR A 180 -1.23 12.65 4.92
CA THR A 180 -0.47 13.71 4.23
C THR A 180 -0.93 13.92 2.79
N LEU A 181 -1.68 12.97 2.24
CA LEU A 181 -2.14 13.00 0.85
C LEU A 181 -3.18 14.11 0.63
N SER A 182 -3.02 14.90 -0.43
CA SER A 182 -4.00 15.91 -0.83
C SER A 182 -4.78 15.46 -2.06
N ILE A 183 -6.04 15.89 -2.18
CA ILE A 183 -6.92 15.54 -3.32
C ILE A 183 -6.24 15.84 -4.67
N ALA A 184 -5.55 16.98 -4.78
CA ALA A 184 -4.94 17.42 -6.02
C ALA A 184 -3.61 16.73 -6.36
N LYS A 185 -2.87 16.21 -5.35
CA LYS A 185 -1.47 15.75 -5.51
C LYS A 185 -1.17 14.41 -4.85
N HIS A 186 -2.19 13.61 -4.49
CA HIS A 186 -1.96 12.35 -3.79
C HIS A 186 -1.02 11.40 -4.55
N ARG A 187 -1.13 11.33 -5.89
CA ARG A 187 -0.25 10.48 -6.71
C ARG A 187 1.20 10.96 -6.71
N GLU A 188 1.41 12.28 -6.79
CA GLU A 188 2.75 12.87 -6.76
C GLU A 188 3.41 12.64 -5.40
N ILE A 189 2.64 12.81 -4.32
CA ILE A 189 3.13 12.63 -2.94
C ILE A 189 3.53 11.16 -2.73
N VAL A 190 2.65 10.22 -3.00
CA VAL A 190 2.95 8.80 -2.76
C VAL A 190 4.01 8.27 -3.74
N GLN A 191 4.13 8.85 -4.95
CA GLN A 191 5.24 8.54 -5.84
C GLN A 191 6.57 8.99 -5.26
N GLN A 192 6.61 10.17 -4.62
CA GLN A 192 7.82 10.64 -3.94
C GLN A 192 8.17 9.76 -2.73
N GLU A 193 7.20 9.40 -1.91
CA GLU A 193 7.38 8.46 -0.78
C GLU A 193 7.94 7.11 -1.26
N MET A 194 7.39 6.57 -2.35
CA MET A 194 7.90 5.35 -2.98
C MET A 194 9.34 5.51 -3.48
N ASN A 195 9.67 6.65 -4.09
CA ASN A 195 11.03 6.93 -4.55
C ASN A 195 12.02 6.97 -3.38
N ASP A 196 11.64 7.62 -2.27
CA ASP A 196 12.47 7.75 -1.09
C ASP A 196 12.67 6.37 -0.41
N PHE A 197 11.59 5.61 -0.24
CA PHE A 197 11.63 4.23 0.23
C PHE A 197 12.53 3.34 -0.64
N LEU A 198 12.37 3.40 -1.97
CA LEU A 198 13.17 2.58 -2.88
C LEU A 198 14.64 2.97 -2.85
N LYS A 199 14.98 4.26 -2.75
CA LYS A 199 16.38 4.72 -2.62
C LYS A 199 17.02 4.28 -1.31
N GLU A 200 16.25 4.27 -0.23
CA GLU A 200 16.73 3.77 1.07
C GLU A 200 17.07 2.28 1.02
N LYS A 201 16.16 1.48 0.44
CA LYS A 201 16.32 0.01 0.33
C LYS A 201 17.29 -0.42 -0.76
N TYR A 202 17.34 0.33 -1.85
CA TYR A 202 18.10 0.01 -3.06
C TYR A 202 18.82 1.27 -3.58
N PRO A 203 19.96 1.65 -2.99
CA PRO A 203 20.67 2.91 -3.27
C PRO A 203 21.02 3.15 -4.76
N SER A 204 21.19 2.07 -5.54
CA SER A 204 21.52 2.13 -6.96
C SER A 204 20.31 2.22 -7.90
N ILE A 205 19.08 2.26 -7.35
CA ILE A 205 17.87 2.32 -8.17
C ILE A 205 17.84 3.61 -9.00
N THR A 206 17.53 3.49 -10.30
CA THR A 206 17.37 4.66 -11.17
C THR A 206 15.98 5.28 -11.02
N VAL A 207 15.86 6.56 -11.40
CA VAL A 207 14.57 7.26 -11.38
C VAL A 207 13.54 6.59 -12.29
N GLU A 208 13.98 6.07 -13.43
CA GLU A 208 13.14 5.36 -14.40
C GLU A 208 12.62 4.04 -13.82
N MET A 209 13.46 3.29 -13.12
CA MET A 209 13.06 2.06 -12.44
C MET A 209 12.05 2.36 -11.32
N ALA A 210 12.30 3.37 -10.51
CA ALA A 210 11.39 3.76 -9.44
C ALA A 210 10.01 4.18 -9.99
N LYS A 211 9.96 4.92 -11.09
CA LYS A 211 8.71 5.27 -11.80
C LYS A 211 7.99 4.04 -12.33
N THR A 212 8.72 3.07 -12.88
CA THR A 212 8.16 1.82 -13.39
C THR A 212 7.55 0.99 -12.26
N ILE A 213 8.25 0.87 -11.13
CA ILE A 213 7.76 0.17 -9.94
C ILE A 213 6.48 0.84 -9.43
N PHE A 214 6.49 2.18 -9.29
CA PHE A 214 5.32 2.94 -8.87
C PHE A 214 4.12 2.70 -9.79
N SER A 215 4.29 2.85 -11.12
CA SER A 215 3.22 2.64 -12.09
C SER A 215 2.68 1.21 -12.04
N THR A 216 3.56 0.20 -11.97
CA THR A 216 3.17 -1.21 -11.89
C THR A 216 2.39 -1.51 -10.60
N MET A 217 2.80 -0.90 -9.49
CA MET A 217 2.10 -1.05 -8.20
C MET A 217 0.71 -0.41 -8.24
N MET A 218 0.60 0.82 -8.77
CA MET A 218 -0.70 1.50 -8.93
C MET A 218 -1.65 0.72 -9.85
N ASP A 219 -1.14 0.15 -10.94
CA ASP A 219 -1.94 -0.69 -11.85
C ASP A 219 -2.38 -2.00 -11.17
N LEU A 220 -1.53 -2.59 -10.33
CA LEU A 220 -1.89 -3.77 -9.55
C LEU A 220 -3.00 -3.43 -8.54
N LEU A 221 -2.86 -2.35 -7.80
CA LEU A 221 -3.87 -1.85 -6.84
C LEU A 221 -5.20 -1.56 -7.55
N ALA A 222 -5.18 -0.84 -8.68
CA ALA A 222 -6.39 -0.53 -9.45
C ALA A 222 -7.12 -1.79 -9.92
N ARG A 223 -6.40 -2.80 -10.40
CA ARG A 223 -6.98 -4.09 -10.78
C ARG A 223 -7.58 -4.84 -9.60
N ARG A 224 -6.95 -4.78 -8.42
CA ARG A 224 -7.45 -5.43 -7.20
C ARG A 224 -8.69 -4.71 -6.65
N GLN A 225 -8.71 -3.38 -6.64
CA GLN A 225 -9.87 -2.59 -6.24
C GLN A 225 -11.06 -2.83 -7.17
N GLY A 226 -10.84 -2.83 -8.49
CA GLY A 226 -11.88 -3.05 -9.50
C GLY A 226 -12.42 -4.47 -9.58
N CYS A 227 -12.03 -5.39 -8.70
CA CYS A 227 -12.56 -6.76 -8.68
C CYS A 227 -13.92 -6.80 -7.97
N GLU A 228 -15.00 -6.76 -8.73
CA GLU A 228 -16.39 -6.71 -8.23
C GLU A 228 -16.97 -8.09 -7.82
N ARG A 229 -16.32 -9.19 -8.19
CA ARG A 229 -16.90 -10.55 -8.07
C ARG A 229 -16.37 -11.29 -6.84
N LEU A 230 -16.57 -10.74 -5.68
CA LEU A 230 -16.42 -11.47 -4.42
C LEU A 230 -17.77 -11.54 -3.73
N ASN A 231 -18.15 -12.75 -3.29
CA ASN A 231 -19.30 -12.91 -2.42
C ASN A 231 -18.95 -12.38 -1.02
N GLU A 232 -19.93 -11.87 -0.28
CA GLU A 232 -19.75 -11.39 1.10
C GLU A 232 -19.14 -12.45 2.03
N ASP A 233 -19.43 -13.75 1.76
CA ASP A 233 -18.88 -14.89 2.50
C ASP A 233 -17.62 -15.50 1.89
N ALA A 234 -16.92 -14.77 1.00
CA ALA A 234 -15.74 -15.30 0.35
C ALA A 234 -14.66 -15.70 1.40
N PRO A 235 -14.04 -16.89 1.25
CA PRO A 235 -12.99 -17.31 2.15
C PRO A 235 -11.76 -16.38 2.02
N PHE A 236 -11.04 -16.19 3.12
CA PHE A 236 -9.86 -15.30 3.18
C PHE A 236 -8.87 -15.52 2.03
N ILE A 237 -8.60 -16.77 1.66
CA ILE A 237 -7.69 -17.10 0.57
C ILE A 237 -8.16 -16.55 -0.79
N GLU A 238 -9.46 -16.47 -1.01
CA GLU A 238 -10.04 -15.90 -2.23
C GLU A 238 -9.96 -14.37 -2.21
N VAL A 239 -10.26 -13.73 -1.07
CA VAL A 239 -10.09 -12.30 -0.84
C VAL A 239 -8.64 -11.90 -1.10
N LYS A 240 -7.67 -12.58 -0.46
CA LYS A 240 -6.24 -12.39 -0.68
C LYS A 240 -5.89 -12.48 -2.17
N LYS A 241 -6.32 -13.53 -2.86
CA LYS A 241 -5.98 -13.78 -4.26
C LYS A 241 -6.55 -12.72 -5.20
N LYS A 242 -7.79 -12.28 -4.98
CA LYS A 242 -8.52 -11.41 -5.91
C LYS A 242 -8.36 -9.92 -5.60
N LYS A 243 -8.39 -9.54 -4.32
CA LYS A 243 -8.36 -8.13 -3.89
C LYS A 243 -7.13 -7.76 -3.05
N GLY A 244 -6.48 -8.71 -2.40
CA GLY A 244 -5.39 -8.45 -1.47
C GLY A 244 -4.10 -8.00 -2.14
N ILE A 245 -3.38 -7.11 -1.48
CA ILE A 245 -2.00 -6.71 -1.77
C ILE A 245 -1.17 -7.02 -0.55
N SER A 246 -0.32 -8.04 -0.64
CA SER A 246 0.57 -8.43 0.45
C SER A 246 1.94 -7.76 0.34
N LYS A 247 2.71 -7.80 1.43
CA LYS A 247 4.13 -7.44 1.41
C LYS A 247 4.90 -8.26 0.37
N ALA A 248 4.56 -9.54 0.19
CA ALA A 248 5.16 -10.40 -0.82
C ALA A 248 4.84 -9.93 -2.25
N ASP A 249 3.59 -9.47 -2.52
CA ASP A 249 3.23 -8.88 -3.81
C ASP A 249 4.01 -7.58 -4.07
N PHE A 250 4.15 -6.74 -3.06
CA PHE A 250 4.92 -5.50 -3.12
C PHE A 250 6.40 -5.80 -3.44
N SER A 251 7.03 -6.70 -2.69
CA SER A 251 8.41 -7.14 -2.92
C SER A 251 8.60 -7.74 -4.31
N ARG A 252 7.61 -8.52 -4.79
CA ARG A 252 7.65 -9.11 -6.13
C ARG A 252 7.64 -8.05 -7.23
N VAL A 253 6.79 -7.01 -7.11
CA VAL A 253 6.75 -5.92 -8.09
C VAL A 253 8.10 -5.20 -8.15
N ILE A 254 8.72 -4.94 -7.01
CA ILE A 254 10.06 -4.34 -6.95
C ILE A 254 11.06 -5.25 -7.68
N THR A 255 11.14 -6.51 -7.28
CA THR A 255 12.06 -7.51 -7.83
C THR A 255 11.89 -7.66 -9.34
N ASP A 256 10.65 -7.87 -9.81
CA ASP A 256 10.34 -8.04 -11.24
C ASP A 256 10.69 -6.80 -12.07
N SER A 257 10.57 -5.60 -11.49
CA SER A 257 10.88 -4.35 -12.17
C SER A 257 12.39 -4.07 -12.23
N MET A 258 13.11 -4.41 -11.17
CA MET A 258 14.57 -4.27 -11.14
C MET A 258 15.25 -5.21 -12.17
N LEU A 259 14.67 -6.36 -12.44
CA LEU A 259 15.16 -7.32 -13.43
C LEU A 259 14.88 -6.92 -14.88
N VAL A 260 13.97 -5.98 -15.13
CA VAL A 260 13.70 -5.47 -16.50
C VAL A 260 14.90 -4.65 -17.03
N SER A 261 15.72 -4.10 -16.14
CA SER A 261 16.94 -3.37 -16.50
C SER A 261 18.16 -4.30 -16.40
N ILE A 262 18.32 -5.22 -17.34
CA ILE A 262 19.54 -6.04 -17.40
C ILE A 262 20.70 -5.19 -17.90
N PRO A 263 21.86 -5.20 -17.21
CA PRO A 263 23.06 -4.53 -17.67
C PRO A 263 23.49 -5.12 -19.03
N ARG A 264 24.12 -4.32 -19.85
CA ARG A 264 24.66 -4.79 -21.14
C ARG A 264 25.72 -5.86 -20.89
N PHE A 265 25.84 -6.81 -21.82
CA PHE A 265 26.78 -7.90 -21.63
C PHE A 265 28.25 -7.43 -21.47
N ASP A 266 28.63 -6.31 -22.13
CA ASP A 266 29.96 -5.72 -21.97
C ASP A 266 30.24 -5.17 -20.56
N GLU A 267 29.20 -4.79 -19.81
CA GLU A 267 29.31 -4.38 -18.39
C GLU A 267 29.52 -5.60 -17.50
N ILE A 268 28.79 -6.70 -17.76
CA ILE A 268 28.96 -7.99 -17.07
C ILE A 268 30.37 -8.54 -17.32
N GLU A 269 30.80 -8.49 -18.56
CA GLU A 269 32.14 -8.96 -18.97
C GLU A 269 33.24 -8.26 -18.19
N ARG A 270 33.17 -6.92 -18.07
CA ARG A 270 34.14 -6.11 -17.32
C ARG A 270 34.21 -6.48 -15.84
N VAL A 271 33.08 -6.79 -15.26
CA VAL A 271 32.99 -7.10 -13.81
C VAL A 271 33.43 -8.54 -13.53
N MET A 272 33.09 -9.44 -14.42
CA MET A 272 33.36 -10.89 -14.27
C MET A 272 34.73 -11.31 -14.78
N GLU A 273 35.42 -10.47 -15.55
CA GLU A 273 36.76 -10.74 -16.12
C GLU A 273 36.87 -12.12 -16.77
N TYR A 274 35.94 -12.42 -17.70
CA TYR A 274 35.88 -13.71 -18.37
C TYR A 274 37.10 -13.96 -19.31
N SER A 275 37.63 -15.18 -19.33
CA SER A 275 38.46 -15.65 -20.43
C SER A 275 37.64 -15.81 -21.71
N ASP A 276 38.28 -15.92 -22.87
CA ASP A 276 37.56 -16.02 -24.16
C ASP A 276 36.59 -17.21 -24.24
N ASP A 277 36.95 -18.35 -23.66
CA ASP A 277 36.09 -19.55 -23.60
C ASP A 277 34.90 -19.34 -22.65
N GLU A 278 35.13 -18.68 -21.51
CA GLU A 278 34.07 -18.35 -20.55
C GLU A 278 33.12 -17.30 -21.11
N LYS A 279 33.66 -16.29 -21.80
CA LYS A 279 32.89 -15.23 -22.46
C LYS A 279 31.86 -15.79 -23.44
N TYR A 280 32.26 -16.76 -24.27
CA TYR A 280 31.36 -17.42 -25.22
C TYR A 280 30.18 -18.09 -24.46
N LYS A 281 30.49 -18.89 -23.42
CA LYS A 281 29.47 -19.57 -22.61
C LYS A 281 28.56 -18.56 -21.87
N ALA A 282 29.14 -17.52 -21.27
CA ALA A 282 28.41 -16.49 -20.55
C ALA A 282 27.48 -15.70 -21.48
N SER A 283 27.92 -15.35 -22.69
CA SER A 283 27.10 -14.65 -23.69
C SER A 283 25.90 -15.48 -24.13
N TYR A 284 26.08 -16.80 -24.32
CA TYR A 284 24.97 -17.72 -24.61
C TYR A 284 23.94 -17.73 -23.46
N GLU A 285 24.39 -17.86 -22.21
CA GLU A 285 23.50 -17.88 -21.05
C GLU A 285 22.86 -16.52 -20.81
N TYR A 286 23.54 -15.41 -21.07
CA TYR A 286 22.97 -14.09 -21.06
C TYR A 286 21.77 -13.95 -22.03
N THR A 287 21.89 -14.46 -23.22
CA THR A 287 20.80 -14.50 -24.21
C THR A 287 19.62 -15.32 -23.72
N ARG A 288 19.86 -16.45 -23.05
CA ARG A 288 18.80 -17.25 -22.40
C ARG A 288 18.13 -16.50 -21.28
N ILE A 289 18.89 -15.79 -20.44
CA ILE A 289 18.33 -14.93 -19.36
C ILE A 289 17.38 -13.89 -19.95
N MET A 290 17.76 -13.24 -21.08
CA MET A 290 16.90 -12.27 -21.78
C MET A 290 15.57 -12.89 -22.25
N GLN A 291 15.62 -14.15 -22.75
CA GLN A 291 14.43 -14.89 -23.17
C GLN A 291 13.54 -15.26 -21.98
N ASP A 292 14.14 -15.78 -20.89
CA ASP A 292 13.40 -16.17 -19.69
C ASP A 292 12.73 -14.98 -18.99
N LEU A 293 13.38 -13.82 -19.00
CA LEU A 293 12.80 -12.56 -18.53
C LEU A 293 11.57 -12.14 -19.35
N SER A 294 11.64 -12.28 -20.66
CA SER A 294 10.51 -11.98 -21.54
C SER A 294 9.36 -12.97 -21.33
N GLY A 295 9.67 -14.25 -21.12
CA GLY A 295 8.70 -15.33 -20.92
C GLY A 295 8.10 -15.39 -19.51
N LYS A 296 8.78 -14.85 -18.50
CA LYS A 296 8.37 -14.83 -17.07
C LYS A 296 7.81 -16.17 -16.57
N SER A 297 8.46 -17.28 -16.92
CA SER A 297 8.04 -18.62 -16.53
C SER A 297 8.03 -18.79 -15.00
N GLU A 298 7.19 -19.70 -14.49
CA GLU A 298 7.12 -19.97 -13.05
C GLU A 298 8.45 -20.50 -12.50
N SER A 299 9.17 -21.33 -13.27
CA SER A 299 10.49 -21.85 -12.89
C SER A 299 11.54 -20.73 -12.78
N PHE A 300 11.52 -19.76 -13.69
CA PHE A 300 12.38 -18.60 -13.63
C PHE A 300 12.08 -17.72 -12.43
N ARG A 301 10.80 -17.47 -12.12
CA ARG A 301 10.41 -16.72 -10.92
C ARG A 301 10.87 -17.41 -9.64
N LYS A 302 10.72 -18.74 -9.54
CA LYS A 302 11.26 -19.52 -8.41
C LYS A 302 12.76 -19.37 -8.27
N LEU A 303 13.51 -19.39 -9.38
CA LEU A 303 14.94 -19.13 -9.37
C LEU A 303 15.27 -17.76 -8.80
N LEU A 304 14.57 -16.71 -9.22
CA LEU A 304 14.76 -15.35 -8.72
C LEU A 304 14.52 -15.22 -7.21
N TYR A 305 13.49 -15.89 -6.68
CA TYR A 305 13.26 -15.95 -5.22
C TYR A 305 14.42 -16.66 -4.49
N CYS A 306 14.90 -17.78 -5.04
CA CYS A 306 16.06 -18.48 -4.48
C CYS A 306 17.32 -17.62 -4.51
N LEU A 307 17.51 -16.82 -5.55
CA LEU A 307 18.64 -15.89 -5.67
C LEU A 307 18.56 -14.78 -4.63
N LYS A 308 17.39 -14.17 -4.48
CA LYS A 308 17.17 -13.13 -3.47
C LYS A 308 17.49 -13.66 -2.06
N ASP A 309 16.89 -14.77 -1.68
CA ASP A 309 17.16 -15.44 -0.39
C ASP A 309 18.64 -15.79 -0.21
N ALA A 310 19.31 -16.22 -1.28
CA ALA A 310 20.73 -16.53 -1.23
C ALA A 310 21.61 -15.29 -1.06
N CYS A 311 21.29 -14.17 -1.72
CA CYS A 311 22.00 -12.90 -1.58
C CYS A 311 21.82 -12.31 -0.17
N GLU A 312 20.59 -12.27 0.34
CA GLU A 312 20.29 -11.76 1.69
C GLU A 312 21.00 -12.54 2.80
N LYS A 313 21.14 -13.88 2.65
CA LYS A 313 21.78 -14.74 3.64
C LYS A 313 23.29 -14.84 3.52
N ASN A 314 23.88 -14.38 2.43
CA ASN A 314 25.31 -14.58 2.14
C ASN A 314 25.96 -13.29 1.65
N VAL A 315 26.16 -12.35 2.54
CA VAL A 315 26.83 -11.08 2.22
C VAL A 315 28.23 -11.32 1.63
N ARG A 316 28.59 -10.51 0.65
CA ARG A 316 29.93 -10.53 0.04
C ARG A 316 30.99 -10.15 1.07
N LYS A 317 32.07 -10.92 1.15
CA LYS A 317 33.19 -10.61 2.03
C LYS A 317 34.00 -9.43 1.46
N SER A 318 34.62 -8.62 2.32
CA SER A 318 35.37 -7.42 1.91
C SER A 318 36.52 -7.68 0.93
N GLU A 319 37.12 -8.88 0.95
CA GLU A 319 38.23 -9.27 0.09
C GLU A 319 37.76 -10.13 -1.11
N GLU A 320 36.49 -10.45 -1.23
CA GLU A 320 35.92 -11.31 -2.27
C GLU A 320 35.64 -10.49 -3.53
N THR A 321 36.14 -10.94 -4.70
CA THR A 321 35.77 -10.31 -5.97
C THR A 321 34.29 -10.56 -6.26
N ILE A 322 33.68 -9.72 -7.12
CA ILE A 322 32.28 -9.95 -7.57
C ILE A 322 32.18 -11.30 -8.29
N ARG A 323 33.18 -11.66 -9.08
CA ARG A 323 33.24 -12.96 -9.76
C ARG A 323 33.20 -14.13 -8.77
N ASP A 324 34.05 -14.10 -7.72
CA ASP A 324 34.12 -15.18 -6.74
C ASP A 324 32.80 -15.27 -5.96
N TYR A 325 32.24 -14.15 -5.59
CA TYR A 325 30.92 -14.09 -4.95
C TYR A 325 29.82 -14.69 -5.82
N CYS A 326 29.73 -14.28 -7.11
CA CYS A 326 28.76 -14.82 -8.06
C CYS A 326 28.90 -16.33 -8.22
N ASN A 327 30.14 -16.83 -8.36
CA ASN A 327 30.40 -18.25 -8.52
C ASN A 327 30.08 -19.06 -7.26
N ARG A 328 30.40 -18.55 -6.08
CA ARG A 328 30.08 -19.18 -4.80
C ARG A 328 28.57 -19.26 -4.54
N LEU A 329 27.83 -18.21 -4.88
CA LEU A 329 26.36 -18.24 -4.78
C LEU A 329 25.75 -19.14 -5.84
N ALA A 330 26.27 -19.14 -7.06
CA ALA A 330 25.77 -19.98 -8.15
C ALA A 330 25.88 -21.47 -7.77
N ASP A 331 26.96 -21.92 -7.13
CA ASP A 331 27.10 -23.30 -6.65
C ASP A 331 25.95 -23.67 -5.69
N ARG A 332 25.66 -22.81 -4.70
CA ARG A 332 24.59 -23.06 -3.72
C ARG A 332 23.18 -23.06 -4.30
N VAL A 333 22.94 -22.20 -5.28
CA VAL A 333 21.63 -22.08 -5.93
C VAL A 333 21.38 -23.22 -6.88
N THR A 334 22.39 -23.64 -7.65
CA THR A 334 22.27 -24.74 -8.58
C THR A 334 22.11 -26.10 -7.89
N GLU A 335 22.67 -26.31 -6.71
CA GLU A 335 22.39 -27.50 -5.89
C GLU A 335 20.88 -27.71 -5.65
N LYS A 336 20.13 -26.63 -5.55
CA LYS A 336 18.67 -26.64 -5.30
C LYS A 336 17.82 -26.51 -6.56
N ASN A 337 18.40 -26.08 -7.69
CA ASN A 337 17.70 -25.78 -8.94
C ASN A 337 18.38 -26.43 -10.13
N ILE A 338 18.10 -27.70 -10.38
CA ILE A 338 18.71 -28.52 -11.44
C ILE A 338 18.45 -28.02 -12.89
N LEU A 339 17.41 -27.17 -13.07
CA LEU A 339 17.03 -26.67 -14.39
C LEU A 339 18.00 -25.63 -14.99
N TYR A 340 18.84 -25.02 -14.14
CA TYR A 340 19.74 -23.93 -14.53
C TYR A 340 21.17 -24.31 -14.21
N ASN A 341 22.08 -24.14 -15.21
CA ASN A 341 23.49 -24.42 -14.98
C ASN A 341 24.20 -23.29 -14.22
N LYS A 342 25.38 -23.59 -13.69
CA LYS A 342 26.18 -22.66 -12.89
C LYS A 342 26.47 -21.34 -13.60
N THR A 343 26.83 -21.38 -14.90
CA THR A 343 27.16 -20.20 -15.71
C THR A 343 25.93 -19.28 -15.82
N TYR A 344 24.75 -19.84 -16.11
CA TYR A 344 23.48 -19.10 -16.15
C TYR A 344 23.23 -18.38 -14.85
N VAL A 345 23.30 -19.11 -13.71
CA VAL A 345 23.04 -18.56 -12.41
C VAL A 345 24.09 -17.50 -12.02
N SER A 346 25.36 -17.73 -12.33
CA SER A 346 26.43 -16.76 -12.05
C SER A 346 26.25 -15.45 -12.83
N VAL A 347 25.90 -15.54 -14.13
CA VAL A 347 25.58 -14.35 -14.95
C VAL A 347 24.37 -13.62 -14.42
N LEU A 348 23.32 -14.34 -14.03
CA LEU A 348 22.09 -13.75 -13.49
C LEU A 348 22.36 -13.04 -12.16
N ILE A 349 23.17 -13.61 -11.25
CA ILE A 349 23.60 -12.97 -10.02
C ILE A 349 24.37 -11.69 -10.33
N CYS A 350 25.30 -11.72 -11.30
CA CYS A 350 26.04 -10.52 -11.69
C CYS A 350 25.11 -9.42 -12.22
N CYS A 351 24.10 -9.77 -13.04
CA CYS A 351 23.08 -8.81 -13.50
C CYS A 351 22.35 -8.15 -12.31
N VAL A 352 22.00 -8.95 -11.32
CA VAL A 352 21.32 -8.52 -10.10
C VAL A 352 22.19 -7.56 -9.28
N LEU A 353 23.49 -7.89 -9.11
CA LEU A 353 24.43 -7.06 -8.34
C LEU A 353 24.75 -5.72 -9.01
N ILE A 354 24.96 -5.71 -10.34
CA ILE A 354 25.22 -4.45 -11.08
C ILE A 354 24.01 -3.50 -10.95
N ASN A 355 22.81 -4.03 -10.83
CA ASN A 355 21.57 -3.26 -10.59
C ASN A 355 21.31 -2.92 -9.13
N GLY A 356 22.23 -3.28 -8.21
CA GLY A 356 22.19 -2.82 -6.82
C GLY A 356 21.37 -3.65 -5.85
N TRP A 357 21.41 -4.95 -5.97
CA TRP A 357 20.89 -5.89 -4.99
C TRP A 357 21.96 -6.26 -3.95
N GLU A 358 22.72 -5.29 -3.46
CA GLU A 358 23.62 -5.51 -2.30
C GLU A 358 22.88 -5.35 -0.98
#